data_b3323fabfc6a37ea90dc40f5b216ca25
#
_entry.id   b3323fabfc6a37ea90dc40f5b216ca25
#
_cell.length_a   1.000
_cell.length_b   1.000
_cell.length_c   1.000
_cell.angle_alpha   90.00
_cell.angle_beta   90.00
_cell.angle_gamma   90.00
#
_symmetry.space_group_name_H-M   'P 1'
#
loop_
_entity.id
_entity.type
_entity.pdbx_description
1 polymer ?
#
loop_
_entity_poly.entity_id
_entity_poly.type
_entity_poly.pdbx_seq_one_letter_code
_entity_poly.pdbx_strand_id
1 'polypeptide(L)'
;PCKNIHGHTYRLHVTVAGKINDQAGHPEQGLVVDFGKIKDITKRHIISQFDHALVLHREAPYTKDSFLPDNFEKVILLDVQPSCENLMMHFHNLLHGALPKEVTLVKLKLEETPTSYAEWQVEDK
;
A
#
# COMPACT_ATOMS: atom_id res chain seq x y z
N PRO A 1 13.85 -13.97 -12.84
CA PRO A 1 12.87 -13.01 -13.28
C PRO A 1 11.84 -13.62 -14.19
N CYS A 2 10.61 -13.22 -14.01
CA CYS A 2 9.51 -13.76 -14.78
C CYS A 2 9.42 -13.10 -16.14
N LYS A 3 9.47 -13.91 -17.18
CA LYS A 3 9.28 -13.43 -18.55
C LYS A 3 7.81 -13.35 -18.91
N ASN A 4 6.96 -14.05 -18.16
CA ASN A 4 5.52 -14.09 -18.39
C ASN A 4 4.79 -13.17 -17.43
N ILE A 5 3.70 -12.60 -17.89
CA ILE A 5 2.83 -11.82 -17.02
C ILE A 5 2.06 -12.79 -16.13
N HIS A 6 2.17 -12.58 -14.82
CA HIS A 6 1.42 -13.35 -13.83
C HIS A 6 1.06 -12.45 -12.66
N GLY A 7 0.12 -12.87 -11.88
CA GLY A 7 -0.38 -12.07 -10.78
C GLY A 7 -0.24 -12.76 -9.44
N HIS A 8 -0.32 -11.94 -8.40
CA HIS A 8 -0.36 -12.40 -7.02
C HIS A 8 -1.52 -11.73 -6.30
N THR A 9 -2.05 -12.39 -5.29
CA THR A 9 -3.00 -11.78 -4.39
C THR A 9 -2.21 -11.21 -3.21
N TYR A 10 -1.99 -9.90 -3.24
CA TYR A 10 -1.25 -9.23 -2.19
C TYR A 10 -2.12 -9.01 -0.96
N ARG A 11 -1.51 -9.10 0.22
CA ARG A 11 -2.16 -8.74 1.49
C ARG A 11 -1.34 -7.65 2.14
N LEU A 12 -1.99 -6.55 2.44
CA LEU A 12 -1.36 -5.41 3.08
C LEU A 12 -1.79 -5.34 4.53
N HIS A 13 -0.82 -5.35 5.44
CA HIS A 13 -1.03 -5.21 6.87
C HIS A 13 -0.52 -3.84 7.30
N VAL A 14 -1.39 -3.05 7.88
CA VAL A 14 -1.08 -1.68 8.31
C VAL A 14 -1.20 -1.61 9.83
N THR A 15 -0.11 -1.22 10.48
CA THR A 15 -0.09 -1.04 11.93
C THR A 15 0.19 0.42 12.25
N VAL A 16 -0.69 1.01 13.04
CA VAL A 16 -0.55 2.39 13.49
C VAL A 16 -0.49 2.44 15.00
N ALA A 17 0.13 3.49 15.52
CA ALA A 17 0.20 3.75 16.95
C ALA A 17 -0.31 5.15 17.23
N GLY A 18 -0.81 5.36 18.43
CA GLY A 18 -1.31 6.65 18.83
C GLY A 18 -1.79 6.61 20.27
N LYS A 19 -2.32 7.72 20.72
CA LYS A 19 -2.85 7.86 22.06
C LYS A 19 -4.34 7.57 22.07
N ILE A 20 -4.81 6.83 23.06
CA ILE A 20 -6.25 6.59 23.20
C ILE A 20 -6.95 7.92 23.45
N ASN A 21 -8.01 8.18 22.69
CA ASN A 21 -8.81 9.37 22.88
C ASN A 21 -9.69 9.19 24.11
N ASP A 22 -9.52 10.05 25.11
CA ASP A 22 -10.29 9.98 26.35
C ASP A 22 -11.27 11.16 26.50
N GLN A 23 -11.48 11.93 25.42
CA GLN A 23 -12.39 13.05 25.44
C GLN A 23 -13.84 12.58 25.57
N ALA A 24 -14.49 12.96 26.67
CA ALA A 24 -15.87 12.60 26.95
C ALA A 24 -16.80 13.08 25.83
N GLY A 25 -17.67 12.19 25.36
CA GLY A 25 -18.63 12.51 24.30
C GLY A 25 -18.07 12.50 22.89
N HIS A 26 -16.77 12.28 22.72
CA HIS A 26 -16.18 12.18 21.40
C HIS A 26 -16.55 10.85 20.75
N PRO A 27 -16.88 10.85 19.42
CA PRO A 27 -17.24 9.58 18.75
C PRO A 27 -16.17 8.50 18.83
N GLU A 28 -14.89 8.87 18.98
CA GLU A 28 -13.79 7.94 19.08
C GLU A 28 -13.27 7.77 20.51
N GLN A 29 -14.09 8.13 21.51
CA GLN A 29 -13.69 7.96 22.90
C GLN A 29 -13.37 6.48 23.19
N GLY A 30 -12.21 6.24 23.79
CA GLY A 30 -11.73 4.90 24.09
C GLY A 30 -10.94 4.24 22.95
N LEU A 31 -10.79 4.93 21.83
CA LEU A 31 -10.07 4.42 20.65
C LEU A 31 -8.82 5.27 20.38
N VAL A 32 -7.81 4.64 19.82
CA VAL A 32 -6.69 5.38 19.21
C VAL A 32 -7.22 6.06 17.93
N VAL A 33 -7.92 5.27 17.13
CA VAL A 33 -8.56 5.72 15.90
C VAL A 33 -9.61 4.68 15.53
N ASP A 34 -10.65 5.11 14.83
CA ASP A 34 -11.63 4.18 14.27
C ASP A 34 -10.96 3.38 13.15
N PHE A 35 -11.00 2.05 13.27
CA PHE A 35 -10.44 1.17 12.24
C PHE A 35 -11.05 1.43 10.86
N GLY A 36 -12.31 1.84 10.80
CA GLY A 36 -12.97 2.18 9.55
C GLY A 36 -12.30 3.32 8.80
N LYS A 37 -11.75 4.29 9.54
CA LYS A 37 -10.99 5.38 8.94
C LYS A 37 -9.72 4.89 8.26
N ILE A 38 -9.01 3.99 8.93
CA ILE A 38 -7.77 3.43 8.37
C ILE A 38 -8.07 2.59 7.14
N LYS A 39 -9.11 1.77 7.19
CA LYS A 39 -9.54 0.97 6.05
C LYS A 39 -9.93 1.85 4.86
N ASP A 40 -10.67 2.92 5.11
CA ASP A 40 -11.13 3.82 4.06
C ASP A 40 -9.96 4.56 3.40
N ILE A 41 -9.02 5.03 4.20
CA ILE A 41 -7.82 5.71 3.70
C ILE A 41 -7.00 4.74 2.83
N THR A 42 -6.77 3.53 3.32
CA THR A 42 -6.02 2.51 2.59
C THR A 42 -6.73 2.15 1.28
N LYS A 43 -8.04 1.99 1.32
CA LYS A 43 -8.83 1.68 0.14
C LYS A 43 -8.72 2.78 -0.91
N ARG A 44 -8.88 4.05 -0.51
CA ARG A 44 -8.84 5.18 -1.44
C ARG A 44 -7.46 5.42 -2.03
N HIS A 45 -6.41 5.30 -1.23
CA HIS A 45 -5.06 5.67 -1.65
C HIS A 45 -4.26 4.51 -2.25
N ILE A 46 -4.63 3.29 -1.95
CA ILE A 46 -3.88 2.12 -2.43
C ILE A 46 -4.78 1.16 -3.20
N ILE A 47 -5.78 0.58 -2.55
CA ILE A 47 -6.54 -0.52 -3.12
C ILE A 47 -7.24 -0.12 -4.41
N SER A 48 -7.90 1.05 -4.43
CA SER A 48 -8.63 1.50 -5.61
C SER A 48 -7.73 1.73 -6.82
N GLN A 49 -6.45 2.03 -6.58
CA GLN A 49 -5.49 2.28 -7.65
C GLN A 49 -4.80 1.00 -8.13
N PHE A 50 -4.45 0.12 -7.21
CA PHE A 50 -3.59 -1.03 -7.51
C PHE A 50 -4.33 -2.34 -7.69
N ASP A 51 -5.56 -2.43 -7.18
CA ASP A 51 -6.34 -3.66 -7.32
C ASP A 51 -6.63 -3.94 -8.80
N HIS A 52 -6.28 -5.14 -9.25
CA HIS A 52 -6.41 -5.55 -10.66
C HIS A 52 -5.60 -4.68 -11.62
N ALA A 53 -4.56 -4.02 -11.14
CA ALA A 53 -3.69 -3.20 -11.98
C ALA A 53 -2.49 -4.00 -12.46
N LEU A 54 -2.04 -3.68 -13.65
CA LEU A 54 -0.74 -4.12 -14.14
C LEU A 54 0.26 -3.04 -13.75
N VAL A 55 1.26 -3.42 -12.94
CA VAL A 55 2.24 -2.47 -12.40
C VAL A 55 3.59 -2.76 -13.03
N LEU A 56 4.16 -1.76 -13.67
CA LEU A 56 5.40 -1.90 -14.42
C LEU A 56 6.39 -0.79 -14.06
N HIS A 57 7.66 -1.09 -14.21
CA HIS A 57 8.70 -0.06 -14.18
C HIS A 57 8.58 0.79 -15.45
N ARG A 58 8.66 2.11 -15.31
CA ARG A 58 8.49 3.05 -16.42
C ARG A 58 9.46 2.79 -17.57
N GLU A 59 10.66 2.32 -17.26
CA GLU A 59 11.70 2.02 -18.25
C GLU A 59 11.67 0.58 -18.76
N ALA A 60 10.72 -0.23 -18.32
CA ALA A 60 10.62 -1.62 -18.78
C ALA A 60 10.30 -1.67 -20.28
N PRO A 61 10.84 -2.68 -20.99
CA PRO A 61 10.58 -2.78 -22.44
C PRO A 61 9.10 -2.81 -22.80
N TYR A 62 8.28 -3.41 -21.95
CA TYR A 62 6.85 -3.55 -22.20
C TYR A 62 6.10 -2.22 -22.22
N THR A 63 6.63 -1.17 -21.58
CA THR A 63 5.95 0.13 -21.53
C THR A 63 6.01 0.86 -22.85
N LYS A 64 6.92 0.45 -23.72
CA LYS A 64 7.10 1.05 -25.04
C LYS A 64 6.30 0.31 -26.10
N ASP A 65 5.65 -0.77 -25.73
CA ASP A 65 4.83 -1.57 -26.63
C ASP A 65 3.40 -1.05 -26.58
N SER A 66 2.85 -0.67 -27.73
CA SER A 66 1.49 -0.18 -27.82
C SER A 66 0.43 -1.23 -27.45
N PHE A 67 0.83 -2.48 -27.38
CA PHE A 67 -0.05 -3.58 -27.01
C PHE A 67 -0.63 -3.42 -25.59
N LEU A 68 0.19 -3.00 -24.61
CA LEU A 68 -0.23 -2.96 -23.21
C LEU A 68 -1.39 -2.01 -22.95
N PRO A 69 -1.35 -0.74 -23.41
CA PRO A 69 -2.46 0.19 -23.14
C PRO A 69 -3.80 -0.30 -23.69
N ASP A 70 -3.77 -1.05 -24.78
CA ASP A 70 -5.00 -1.52 -25.44
C ASP A 70 -5.60 -2.78 -24.81
N ASN A 71 -4.78 -3.51 -24.03
CA ASN A 71 -5.18 -4.81 -23.48
C ASN A 71 -5.39 -4.83 -21.99
N PHE A 72 -5.07 -3.76 -21.28
CA PHE A 72 -5.23 -3.68 -19.83
C PHE A 72 -5.93 -2.38 -19.46
N GLU A 73 -7.02 -2.50 -18.71
CA GLU A 73 -7.79 -1.34 -18.27
C GLU A 73 -7.02 -0.45 -17.30
N LYS A 74 -6.15 -1.07 -16.52
CA LYS A 74 -5.43 -0.39 -15.45
C LYS A 74 -3.95 -0.70 -15.56
N VAL A 75 -3.17 0.30 -15.90
CA VAL A 75 -1.71 0.17 -15.96
C VAL A 75 -1.10 1.28 -15.10
N ILE A 76 -0.22 0.89 -14.18
CA ILE A 76 0.48 1.83 -13.31
C ILE A 76 1.97 1.74 -13.62
N LEU A 77 2.57 2.88 -13.90
CA LEU A 77 4.01 2.96 -14.17
C LEU A 77 4.72 3.55 -12.96
N LEU A 78 5.72 2.84 -12.46
CA LEU A 78 6.54 3.28 -11.33
C LEU A 78 7.93 3.66 -11.82
N ASP A 79 8.59 4.52 -11.07
CA ASP A 79 9.98 4.91 -11.34
C ASP A 79 10.99 3.90 -10.80
N VAL A 80 10.49 2.83 -10.18
CA VAL A 80 11.30 1.73 -9.63
C VAL A 80 10.72 0.40 -10.11
N GLN A 81 11.50 -0.65 -10.00
CA GLN A 81 10.99 -2.00 -10.27
C GLN A 81 9.87 -2.32 -9.29
N PRO A 82 8.75 -2.93 -9.75
CA PRO A 82 7.63 -3.26 -8.88
C PRO A 82 7.86 -4.54 -8.09
N SER A 83 9.01 -4.63 -7.41
CA SER A 83 9.27 -5.70 -6.45
C SER A 83 8.36 -5.54 -5.25
N CYS A 84 8.21 -6.60 -4.46
CA CYS A 84 7.43 -6.53 -3.23
C CYS A 84 7.95 -5.42 -2.31
N GLU A 85 9.27 -5.30 -2.19
CA GLU A 85 9.91 -4.29 -1.35
C GLU A 85 9.61 -2.87 -1.84
N ASN A 86 9.75 -2.63 -3.14
CA ASN A 86 9.51 -1.31 -3.71
C ASN A 86 8.03 -0.93 -3.69
N LEU A 87 7.13 -1.90 -3.93
CA LEU A 87 5.70 -1.67 -3.80
C LEU A 87 5.34 -1.30 -2.36
N MET A 88 5.89 -2.03 -1.39
CA MET A 88 5.65 -1.75 0.02
C MET A 88 6.09 -0.32 0.37
N MET A 89 7.26 0.10 -0.07
CA MET A 89 7.74 1.46 0.21
C MET A 89 6.92 2.52 -0.51
N HIS A 90 6.41 2.21 -1.68
CA HIS A 90 5.51 3.11 -2.38
C HIS A 90 4.21 3.28 -1.57
N PHE A 91 3.66 2.18 -1.06
CA PHE A 91 2.47 2.22 -0.20
C PHE A 91 2.74 2.96 1.10
N HIS A 92 3.93 2.76 1.68
CA HIS A 92 4.36 3.49 2.87
C HIS A 92 4.26 5.01 2.63
N ASN A 93 4.79 5.47 1.51
CA ASN A 93 4.81 6.89 1.20
C ASN A 93 3.40 7.45 1.00
N LEU A 94 2.52 6.67 0.37
CA LEU A 94 1.12 7.07 0.19
C LEU A 94 0.40 7.18 1.52
N LEU A 95 0.57 6.19 2.40
CA LEU A 95 -0.09 6.19 3.71
C LEU A 95 0.47 7.25 4.63
N HIS A 96 1.79 7.44 4.63
CA HIS A 96 2.44 8.42 5.49
C HIS A 96 1.85 9.83 5.29
N GLY A 97 1.52 10.18 4.06
CA GLY A 97 0.93 11.48 3.74
C GLY A 97 -0.57 11.57 3.97
N ALA A 98 -1.26 10.43 4.12
CA ALA A 98 -2.73 10.38 4.14
C ALA A 98 -3.33 10.09 5.51
N LEU A 99 -2.54 9.56 6.45
CA LEU A 99 -3.04 9.18 7.77
C LEU A 99 -3.36 10.41 8.63
N PRO A 100 -4.35 10.30 9.54
CA PRO A 100 -4.65 11.39 10.47
C PRO A 100 -3.47 11.73 11.36
N LYS A 101 -3.44 12.98 11.86
CA LYS A 101 -2.34 13.46 12.71
C LYS A 101 -2.24 12.71 14.04
N GLU A 102 -3.35 12.13 14.48
CA GLU A 102 -3.44 11.43 15.77
C GLU A 102 -2.71 10.10 15.78
N VAL A 103 -2.37 9.58 14.60
CA VAL A 103 -1.75 8.27 14.50
C VAL A 103 -0.43 8.36 13.74
N THR A 104 0.44 7.41 14.05
CA THR A 104 1.72 7.25 13.37
C THR A 104 1.77 5.87 12.76
N LEU A 105 2.18 5.80 11.50
CA LEU A 105 2.42 4.51 10.85
C LEU A 105 3.68 3.91 11.45
N VAL A 106 3.58 2.74 12.05
CA VAL A 106 4.72 2.10 12.73
C VAL A 106 5.18 0.81 12.06
N LYS A 107 4.31 0.16 11.30
CA LYS A 107 4.67 -1.06 10.61
C LYS A 107 3.82 -1.24 9.38
N LEU A 108 4.44 -1.74 8.33
CA LEU A 108 3.78 -2.07 7.09
C LEU A 108 4.32 -3.41 6.60
N LYS A 109 3.43 -4.31 6.24
CA LYS A 109 3.81 -5.61 5.71
C LYS A 109 3.02 -5.87 4.45
N LEU A 110 3.71 -6.22 3.38
CA LEU A 110 3.09 -6.59 2.12
C LEU A 110 3.43 -8.05 1.82
N GLU A 111 2.42 -8.89 1.87
CA GLU A 111 2.56 -10.30 1.53
C GLU A 111 2.28 -10.49 0.05
N GLU A 112 3.25 -10.99 -0.68
CA GLU A 112 3.11 -11.40 -2.07
C GLU A 112 2.51 -12.79 -2.15
N THR A 113 3.01 -13.69 -1.28
CA THR A 113 2.48 -15.03 -1.03
C THR A 113 2.49 -15.26 0.48
N PRO A 114 1.87 -16.33 0.99
CA PRO A 114 1.93 -16.61 2.44
C PRO A 114 3.34 -16.76 3.00
N THR A 115 4.32 -17.09 2.16
CA THR A 115 5.70 -17.30 2.59
C THR A 115 6.67 -16.24 2.09
N SER A 116 6.20 -15.30 1.27
CA SER A 116 7.06 -14.26 0.69
C SER A 116 6.46 -12.90 0.95
N TYR A 117 7.17 -12.07 1.71
CA TYR A 117 6.66 -10.76 2.09
C TYR A 117 7.79 -9.77 2.29
N ALA A 118 7.45 -8.49 2.25
CA ALA A 118 8.33 -7.40 2.66
C ALA A 118 7.72 -6.70 3.86
N GLU A 119 8.56 -6.17 4.73
CA GLU A 119 8.10 -5.54 5.95
C GLU A 119 8.92 -4.29 6.23
N TRP A 120 8.23 -3.22 6.57
CA TRP A 120 8.84 -1.99 7.05
C TRP A 120 8.37 -1.75 8.47
N GLN A 121 9.27 -1.29 9.32
CA GLN A 121 8.97 -1.00 10.71
C GLN A 121 9.75 0.23 11.12
N VAL A 122 9.09 1.09 11.91
CA VAL A 122 9.78 2.24 12.48
C VAL A 122 10.89 1.74 13.40
N GLU A 123 12.07 2.37 13.32
CA GLU A 123 13.19 1.96 14.16
C GLU A 123 12.97 2.39 15.60
N ASP A 124 13.29 1.49 16.51
CA ASP A 124 13.35 1.81 17.94
C ASP A 124 14.59 2.67 18.20
N LYS A 125 14.39 3.75 18.93
CA LYS A 125 15.49 4.64 19.31
C LYS A 125 15.72 4.63 20.80
#